data_d2c845a5b8a5842b26b444229db2805c
#
_entry.id   d2c845a5b8a5842b26b444229db2805c
#
_cell.length_a   1.000
_cell.length_b   1.000
_cell.length_c   1.000
_cell.angle_alpha   90.00
_cell.angle_beta   90.00
_cell.angle_gamma   90.00
#
_symmetry.space_group_name_H-M   'P 1'
#
loop_
_entity.id
_entity.type
_entity.pdbx_description
1 polymer ?
#
loop_
_entity_poly.entity_id
_entity_poly.type
_entity_poly.pdbx_seq_one_letter_code
_entity_poly.pdbx_strand_id
1 'polypeptide(L)'
;FVMKDSGFLESFDFVVIHNDAGRMKPHRYIPFLRNRDKALGIAHFYCNRDTIVQVVPIENIGYHTGDWWSNCRSVGYEVCESLSASDEEFLQNEDVTLLKAAADLVEAGMPISRETVRLHHEFVPTSCPHRSMELHGGTTESVRSYFIERMQYFASLGNNLAEILHNHFPEEKFHMKTWVRHEVF
;
A
#
# COMPACT_ATOMS: atom_id res chain seq x y z
N PHE A 1 3.34 19.46 -8.56
CA PHE A 1 2.69 18.26 -9.04
C PHE A 1 1.23 18.21 -8.58
N VAL A 2 0.44 17.46 -9.28
CA VAL A 2 -1.01 17.25 -9.11
C VAL A 2 -1.44 17.05 -7.64
N MET A 3 -0.56 16.57 -6.79
CA MET A 3 -0.86 16.24 -5.41
C MET A 3 -1.12 17.42 -4.48
N LYS A 4 -0.51 18.57 -4.75
CA LYS A 4 -0.78 19.77 -3.94
C LYS A 4 -2.21 20.28 -4.11
N ASP A 5 -2.85 19.92 -5.23
CA ASP A 5 -4.20 20.36 -5.56
C ASP A 5 -5.31 19.39 -5.13
N SER A 6 -4.94 18.24 -4.55
CA SER A 6 -5.93 17.22 -4.15
C SER A 6 -6.60 17.50 -2.81
N GLY A 7 -6.06 18.42 -2.03
CA GLY A 7 -6.55 18.73 -0.69
C GLY A 7 -6.00 17.77 0.38
N PHE A 8 -6.34 18.09 1.64
CA PHE A 8 -5.95 17.27 2.79
C PHE A 8 -7.03 16.23 3.11
N LEU A 9 -6.60 15.09 3.66
CA LEU A 9 -7.53 14.12 4.23
C LEU A 9 -8.42 14.78 5.29
N GLU A 10 -9.69 14.41 5.34
CA GLU A 10 -10.59 14.78 6.43
C GLU A 10 -10.17 14.08 7.73
N SER A 11 -9.72 12.82 7.60
CA SER A 11 -9.18 11.99 8.68
C SER A 11 -8.39 10.83 8.10
N PHE A 12 -7.53 10.19 8.91
CA PHE A 12 -6.91 8.92 8.57
C PHE A 12 -7.62 7.82 9.36
N ASP A 13 -8.62 7.17 8.75
CA ASP A 13 -9.45 6.19 9.43
C ASP A 13 -9.05 4.75 9.12
N PHE A 14 -8.53 4.49 7.91
CA PHE A 14 -8.14 3.16 7.47
C PHE A 14 -7.15 3.18 6.30
N VAL A 15 -6.50 2.05 6.10
CA VAL A 15 -5.68 1.77 4.93
C VAL A 15 -6.49 0.96 3.90
N VAL A 16 -6.19 1.17 2.62
CA VAL A 16 -6.78 0.37 1.53
C VAL A 16 -5.65 -0.29 0.75
N ILE A 17 -5.70 -1.61 0.66
CA ILE A 17 -4.71 -2.42 -0.05
C ILE A 17 -5.22 -2.71 -1.45
N HIS A 18 -4.38 -2.39 -2.44
CA HIS A 18 -4.62 -2.59 -3.86
C HIS A 18 -3.61 -3.55 -4.48
N ASN A 19 -3.98 -4.15 -5.61
CA ASN A 19 -3.03 -4.72 -6.56
C ASN A 19 -3.03 -3.84 -7.81
N ASP A 20 -1.84 -3.48 -8.29
CA ASP A 20 -1.67 -2.48 -9.35
C ASP A 20 -2.21 -2.89 -10.73
N ALA A 21 -2.60 -4.15 -10.90
CA ALA A 21 -2.98 -4.73 -12.19
C ALA A 21 -1.95 -4.39 -13.29
N GLY A 22 -0.67 -4.37 -12.90
CA GLY A 22 0.43 -3.91 -13.72
C GLY A 22 1.64 -4.84 -13.69
N ARG A 23 2.64 -4.42 -14.46
CA ARG A 23 3.93 -5.13 -14.62
C ARG A 23 5.12 -4.25 -14.22
N MET A 24 4.85 -3.01 -13.80
CA MET A 24 5.89 -2.03 -13.49
C MET A 24 6.43 -2.20 -12.07
N LYS A 25 7.73 -2.00 -11.93
CA LYS A 25 8.35 -1.81 -10.62
C LYS A 25 7.96 -0.45 -10.03
N PRO A 26 7.96 -0.29 -8.68
CA PRO A 26 7.48 0.93 -8.01
C PRO A 26 8.06 2.24 -8.56
N HIS A 27 9.38 2.31 -8.80
CA HIS A 27 10.03 3.53 -9.30
C HIS A 27 9.56 3.98 -10.68
N ARG A 28 8.99 3.07 -11.48
CA ARG A 28 8.45 3.39 -12.82
C ARG A 28 7.11 4.10 -12.74
N TYR A 29 6.41 4.00 -11.61
CA TYR A 29 5.18 4.74 -11.38
C TYR A 29 5.41 6.25 -11.25
N ILE A 30 6.58 6.70 -10.79
CA ILE A 30 6.91 8.12 -10.65
C ILE A 30 6.73 8.88 -11.99
N PRO A 31 7.45 8.56 -13.07
CA PRO A 31 7.26 9.24 -14.34
C PRO A 31 5.88 8.96 -14.98
N PHE A 32 5.33 7.77 -14.76
CA PHE A 32 4.02 7.39 -15.28
C PHE A 32 2.92 8.28 -14.69
N LEU A 33 2.88 8.43 -13.37
CA LEU A 33 1.86 9.21 -12.66
C LEU A 33 2.03 10.72 -12.85
N ARG A 34 3.28 11.19 -13.02
CA ARG A 34 3.57 12.60 -13.26
C ARG A 34 2.88 13.16 -14.51
N ASN A 35 2.70 12.32 -15.52
CA ASN A 35 2.10 12.70 -16.80
C ASN A 35 0.66 12.22 -16.95
N ARG A 36 0.06 11.69 -15.89
CA ARG A 36 -1.29 11.11 -15.90
C ARG A 36 -2.25 12.00 -15.12
N ASP A 37 -3.48 12.10 -15.60
CA ASP A 37 -4.56 12.71 -14.82
C ASP A 37 -4.81 11.90 -13.55
N LYS A 38 -4.81 12.59 -12.40
CA LYS A 38 -5.08 11.98 -11.10
C LYS A 38 -6.44 11.28 -11.02
N ALA A 39 -7.44 11.79 -11.75
CA ALA A 39 -8.77 11.20 -11.82
C ALA A 39 -8.76 9.76 -12.37
N LEU A 40 -7.69 9.36 -13.08
CA LEU A 40 -7.50 7.99 -13.54
C LEU A 40 -6.93 7.03 -12.48
N GLY A 41 -6.77 7.51 -11.26
CA GLY A 41 -6.31 6.75 -10.10
C GLY A 41 -4.86 7.03 -9.71
N ILE A 42 -4.67 7.31 -8.43
CA ILE A 42 -3.35 7.47 -7.80
C ILE A 42 -3.44 7.08 -6.31
N ALA A 43 -2.66 6.09 -5.91
CA ALA A 43 -2.49 5.71 -4.51
C ALA A 43 -1.30 6.46 -3.88
N HIS A 44 -1.17 6.38 -2.56
CA HIS A 44 -0.08 7.05 -1.83
C HIS A 44 1.25 6.31 -1.99
N PHE A 45 1.21 4.97 -1.92
CA PHE A 45 2.41 4.13 -1.95
C PHE A 45 2.33 3.06 -3.02
N TYR A 46 3.47 2.81 -3.65
CA TYR A 46 3.70 1.74 -4.63
C TYR A 46 4.86 0.90 -4.13
N CYS A 47 4.62 -0.38 -3.89
CA CYS A 47 5.58 -1.24 -3.18
C CYS A 47 5.85 -2.54 -3.93
N ASN A 48 7.08 -3.01 -3.82
CA ASN A 48 7.45 -4.38 -4.12
C ASN A 48 8.48 -4.87 -3.09
N ARG A 49 9.01 -6.08 -3.28
CA ARG A 49 10.00 -6.73 -2.40
C ARG A 49 11.30 -5.93 -2.19
N ASP A 50 11.59 -4.98 -3.06
CA ASP A 50 12.85 -4.22 -3.06
C ASP A 50 12.67 -2.74 -2.76
N THR A 51 11.46 -2.18 -2.95
CA THR A 51 11.27 -0.73 -3.00
C THR A 51 9.90 -0.32 -2.45
N ILE A 52 9.88 0.75 -1.67
CA ILE A 52 8.68 1.51 -1.32
C ILE A 52 8.80 2.89 -1.94
N VAL A 53 7.84 3.28 -2.76
CA VAL A 53 7.77 4.61 -3.36
C VAL A 53 6.55 5.34 -2.83
N GLN A 54 6.75 6.53 -2.31
CA GLN A 54 5.67 7.45 -1.94
C GLN A 54 5.48 8.49 -3.05
N VAL A 55 4.27 8.59 -3.58
CA VAL A 55 3.92 9.57 -4.62
C VAL A 55 2.91 10.61 -4.15
N VAL A 56 2.16 10.29 -3.09
CA VAL A 56 1.20 11.19 -2.42
C VAL A 56 1.62 11.33 -0.96
N PRO A 57 1.77 12.55 -0.42
CA PRO A 57 1.93 12.73 1.02
C PRO A 57 0.76 12.12 1.78
N ILE A 58 1.03 11.52 2.94
CA ILE A 58 0.01 10.76 3.69
C ILE A 58 -1.15 11.63 4.17
N GLU A 59 -0.89 12.93 4.35
CA GLU A 59 -1.88 13.93 4.75
C GLU A 59 -2.77 14.42 3.59
N ASN A 60 -2.44 14.09 2.36
CA ASN A 60 -3.19 14.50 1.17
C ASN A 60 -4.13 13.42 0.68
N ILE A 61 -5.17 13.83 -0.06
CA ILE A 61 -6.12 12.90 -0.68
C ILE A 61 -5.47 12.20 -1.88
N GLY A 62 -5.43 10.88 -1.85
CA GLY A 62 -5.17 10.04 -3.03
C GLY A 62 -6.49 9.65 -3.71
N TYR A 63 -6.53 9.63 -5.03
CA TYR A 63 -7.71 9.18 -5.77
C TYR A 63 -7.55 7.69 -6.11
N HIS A 64 -7.78 6.81 -5.12
CA HIS A 64 -7.44 5.39 -5.28
C HIS A 64 -8.60 4.41 -5.12
N THR A 65 -9.72 4.84 -4.53
CA THR A 65 -10.85 3.94 -4.29
C THR A 65 -11.98 4.06 -5.30
N GLY A 66 -12.03 5.16 -6.07
CA GLY A 66 -13.16 5.49 -6.93
C GLY A 66 -14.39 6.02 -6.17
N ASP A 67 -14.33 6.08 -4.84
CA ASP A 67 -15.35 6.61 -3.96
C ASP A 67 -14.79 7.81 -3.18
N TRP A 68 -15.48 8.95 -3.23
CA TRP A 68 -14.98 10.19 -2.64
C TRP A 68 -14.88 10.14 -1.13
N TRP A 69 -15.89 9.54 -0.47
CA TRP A 69 -15.91 9.44 0.98
C TRP A 69 -14.68 8.68 1.51
N SER A 70 -14.37 7.55 0.90
CA SER A 70 -13.22 6.74 1.28
C SER A 70 -11.88 7.35 0.88
N ASN A 71 -11.80 8.03 -0.28
CA ASN A 71 -10.60 8.77 -0.68
C ASN A 71 -10.23 9.85 0.34
N CYS A 72 -11.22 10.53 0.93
CA CYS A 72 -11.00 11.56 1.94
C CYS A 72 -10.59 11.03 3.32
N ARG A 73 -10.63 9.71 3.55
CA ARG A 73 -10.44 9.08 4.87
C ARG A 73 -9.41 7.96 4.91
N SER A 74 -8.75 7.72 3.80
CA SER A 74 -7.88 6.56 3.70
C SER A 74 -6.55 6.85 3.00
N VAL A 75 -5.59 6.00 3.31
CA VAL A 75 -4.30 5.93 2.63
C VAL A 75 -4.25 4.66 1.80
N GLY A 76 -3.90 4.78 0.52
CA GLY A 76 -3.87 3.68 -0.44
C GLY A 76 -2.46 3.14 -0.69
N TYR A 77 -2.35 1.83 -0.80
CA TYR A 77 -1.11 1.09 -0.99
C TYR A 77 -1.25 0.10 -2.14
N GLU A 78 -0.37 0.18 -3.13
CA GLU A 78 -0.36 -0.70 -4.30
C GLU A 78 0.72 -1.78 -4.16
N VAL A 79 0.30 -3.05 -4.24
CA VAL A 79 1.22 -4.16 -4.47
C VAL A 79 1.55 -4.19 -5.95
N CYS A 80 2.79 -3.85 -6.29
CA CYS A 80 3.24 -3.74 -7.68
C CYS A 80 3.58 -5.09 -8.31
N GLU A 81 3.69 -5.09 -9.65
CA GLU A 81 4.02 -6.27 -10.45
C GLU A 81 2.98 -7.40 -10.33
N SER A 82 1.72 -7.06 -10.03
CA SER A 82 0.68 -8.07 -9.75
C SER A 82 0.33 -8.95 -10.97
N LEU A 83 0.68 -8.52 -12.20
CA LEU A 83 0.48 -9.30 -13.43
C LEU A 83 1.76 -9.98 -13.94
N SER A 84 2.92 -9.76 -13.32
CA SER A 84 4.21 -10.27 -13.86
C SER A 84 5.05 -11.04 -12.85
N ALA A 85 4.93 -10.75 -11.56
CA ALA A 85 5.68 -11.46 -10.52
C ALA A 85 5.24 -12.93 -10.42
N SER A 86 6.16 -13.83 -10.09
CA SER A 86 5.79 -15.18 -9.65
C SER A 86 4.96 -15.12 -8.36
N ASP A 87 4.32 -16.21 -7.97
CA ASP A 87 3.57 -16.24 -6.70
C ASP A 87 4.46 -15.92 -5.51
N GLU A 88 5.67 -16.48 -5.46
CA GLU A 88 6.64 -16.20 -4.42
C GLU A 88 7.06 -14.73 -4.39
N GLU A 89 7.39 -14.15 -5.55
CA GLU A 89 7.74 -12.73 -5.66
C GLU A 89 6.57 -11.82 -5.30
N PHE A 90 5.35 -12.18 -5.72
CA PHE A 90 4.16 -11.42 -5.37
C PHE A 90 3.90 -11.41 -3.86
N LEU A 91 4.02 -12.56 -3.19
CA LEU A 91 3.89 -12.64 -1.73
C LEU A 91 4.94 -11.78 -1.01
N GLN A 92 6.16 -11.71 -1.54
CA GLN A 92 7.19 -10.80 -1.00
C GLN A 92 6.83 -9.33 -1.25
N ASN A 93 6.28 -8.98 -2.43
CA ASN A 93 5.81 -7.65 -2.75
C ASN A 93 4.66 -7.24 -1.83
N GLU A 94 3.71 -8.15 -1.61
CA GLU A 94 2.58 -7.95 -0.71
C GLU A 94 3.04 -7.77 0.74
N ASP A 95 3.97 -8.57 1.22
CA ASP A 95 4.53 -8.45 2.57
C ASP A 95 5.15 -7.07 2.82
N VAL A 96 5.94 -6.55 1.88
CA VAL A 96 6.50 -5.19 2.02
C VAL A 96 5.41 -4.13 2.01
N THR A 97 4.37 -4.29 1.20
CA THR A 97 3.22 -3.39 1.17
C THR A 97 2.48 -3.40 2.51
N LEU A 98 2.20 -4.59 3.04
CA LEU A 98 1.53 -4.75 4.34
C LEU A 98 2.39 -4.24 5.50
N LEU A 99 3.71 -4.45 5.44
CA LEU A 99 4.66 -3.90 6.40
C LEU A 99 4.59 -2.37 6.43
N LYS A 100 4.57 -1.72 5.27
CA LYS A 100 4.46 -0.26 5.20
C LYS A 100 3.12 0.24 5.75
N ALA A 101 2.02 -0.41 5.37
CA ALA A 101 0.69 -0.06 5.88
C ALA A 101 0.60 -0.27 7.41
N ALA A 102 1.18 -1.35 7.94
CA ALA A 102 1.24 -1.61 9.39
C ALA A 102 2.04 -0.53 10.11
N ALA A 103 3.21 -0.14 9.57
CA ALA A 103 4.03 0.93 10.14
C ALA A 103 3.27 2.24 10.23
N ASP A 104 2.51 2.60 9.20
CA ASP A 104 1.72 3.84 9.19
C ASP A 104 0.58 3.82 10.22
N LEU A 105 -0.09 2.68 10.40
CA LEU A 105 -1.10 2.52 11.45
C LEU A 105 -0.47 2.61 12.86
N VAL A 106 0.67 1.95 13.08
CA VAL A 106 1.40 2.02 14.35
C VAL A 106 1.82 3.45 14.67
N GLU A 107 2.43 4.15 13.72
CA GLU A 107 2.88 5.54 13.88
C GLU A 107 1.71 6.50 14.12
N ALA A 108 0.53 6.21 13.57
CA ALA A 108 -0.70 6.97 13.81
C ALA A 108 -1.42 6.58 15.11
N GLY A 109 -0.91 5.59 15.86
CA GLY A 109 -1.55 5.09 17.08
C GLY A 109 -2.88 4.37 16.85
N MET A 110 -3.06 3.78 15.65
CA MET A 110 -4.29 3.11 15.23
C MET A 110 -4.18 1.59 15.37
N PRO A 111 -5.27 0.90 15.76
CA PRO A 111 -5.27 -0.55 15.83
C PRO A 111 -5.22 -1.16 14.42
N ILE A 112 -4.72 -2.39 14.32
CA ILE A 112 -4.81 -3.21 13.11
C ILE A 112 -6.02 -4.13 13.28
N SER A 113 -7.11 -3.80 12.62
CA SER A 113 -8.43 -4.43 12.78
C SER A 113 -9.21 -4.46 11.47
N ARG A 114 -10.39 -5.06 11.51
CA ARG A 114 -11.30 -5.10 10.34
C ARG A 114 -11.72 -3.71 9.87
N GLU A 115 -11.80 -2.75 10.79
CA GLU A 115 -12.21 -1.37 10.50
C GLU A 115 -11.08 -0.58 9.84
N THR A 116 -9.82 -0.88 10.18
CA THR A 116 -8.65 -0.14 9.71
C THR A 116 -7.94 -0.77 8.52
N VAL A 117 -8.26 -2.02 8.17
CA VAL A 117 -7.66 -2.74 7.02
C VAL A 117 -8.76 -3.07 6.02
N ARG A 118 -8.79 -2.35 4.91
CA ARG A 118 -9.85 -2.42 3.92
C ARG A 118 -9.32 -2.82 2.53
N LEU A 119 -10.20 -3.39 1.71
CA LEU A 119 -9.93 -3.80 0.33
C LEU A 119 -10.65 -2.87 -0.65
N HIS A 120 -10.07 -2.65 -1.82
CA HIS A 120 -10.63 -1.72 -2.81
C HIS A 120 -12.08 -2.04 -3.21
N HIS A 121 -12.39 -3.31 -3.44
CA HIS A 121 -13.74 -3.73 -3.88
C HIS A 121 -14.83 -3.53 -2.82
N GLU A 122 -14.49 -3.12 -1.60
CA GLU A 122 -15.49 -2.77 -0.59
C GLU A 122 -16.14 -1.40 -0.88
N PHE A 123 -15.53 -0.58 -1.71
CA PHE A 123 -15.99 0.79 -2.00
C PHE A 123 -16.62 0.94 -3.38
N VAL A 124 -16.11 0.21 -4.37
CA VAL A 124 -16.64 0.23 -5.75
C VAL A 124 -16.56 -1.18 -6.37
N PRO A 125 -17.39 -1.49 -7.37
CA PRO A 125 -17.29 -2.75 -8.11
C PRO A 125 -15.95 -2.84 -8.85
N THR A 126 -15.05 -3.70 -8.39
CA THR A 126 -13.75 -3.98 -9.00
C THR A 126 -13.25 -5.35 -8.57
N SER A 127 -12.39 -5.97 -9.35
CA SER A 127 -11.69 -7.21 -8.96
C SER A 127 -10.48 -6.95 -8.03
N CYS A 128 -10.06 -5.70 -7.86
CA CYS A 128 -8.92 -5.35 -7.01
C CYS A 128 -9.26 -5.57 -5.51
N PRO A 129 -8.39 -6.21 -4.75
CA PRO A 129 -7.03 -6.71 -5.07
C PRO A 129 -7.07 -8.13 -5.66
N HIS A 130 -7.06 -8.25 -6.99
CA HIS A 130 -7.38 -9.49 -7.72
C HIS A 130 -6.44 -10.66 -7.37
N ARG A 131 -5.13 -10.44 -7.30
CA ARG A 131 -4.16 -11.51 -7.04
C ARG A 131 -4.10 -11.90 -5.57
N SER A 132 -4.25 -10.94 -4.66
CA SER A 132 -4.43 -11.22 -3.24
C SER A 132 -5.68 -12.08 -3.01
N MET A 133 -6.77 -11.79 -3.70
CA MET A 133 -7.99 -12.63 -3.67
C MET A 133 -7.72 -14.05 -4.14
N GLU A 134 -7.01 -14.20 -5.26
CA GLU A 134 -6.65 -15.51 -5.83
C GLU A 134 -5.80 -16.35 -4.86
N LEU A 135 -4.81 -15.72 -4.20
CA LEU A 135 -3.85 -16.42 -3.35
C LEU A 135 -4.32 -16.65 -1.91
N HIS A 136 -5.30 -15.90 -1.43
CA HIS A 136 -5.72 -15.92 -0.02
C HIS A 136 -7.19 -16.32 0.19
N GLY A 137 -7.68 -17.27 -0.60
CA GLY A 137 -8.97 -17.93 -0.36
C GLY A 137 -10.17 -17.31 -1.05
N GLY A 138 -10.03 -16.23 -1.80
CA GLY A 138 -11.02 -15.71 -2.74
C GLY A 138 -12.22 -14.98 -2.13
N THR A 139 -12.22 -14.70 -0.83
CA THR A 139 -13.28 -13.92 -0.16
C THR A 139 -12.69 -12.66 0.48
N THR A 140 -13.49 -11.60 0.62
CA THR A 140 -13.08 -10.39 1.34
C THR A 140 -12.55 -10.72 2.73
N GLU A 141 -13.25 -11.58 3.46
CA GLU A 141 -12.87 -11.93 4.83
C GLU A 141 -11.58 -12.77 4.91
N SER A 142 -11.38 -13.73 4.00
CA SER A 142 -10.15 -14.53 3.99
C SER A 142 -8.92 -13.67 3.67
N VAL A 143 -9.03 -12.75 2.72
CA VAL A 143 -7.94 -11.83 2.35
C VAL A 143 -7.68 -10.82 3.47
N ARG A 144 -8.73 -10.22 4.03
CA ARG A 144 -8.59 -9.29 5.16
C ARG A 144 -7.95 -9.96 6.37
N SER A 145 -8.36 -11.17 6.71
CA SER A 145 -7.79 -11.93 7.83
C SER A 145 -6.30 -12.20 7.61
N TYR A 146 -5.91 -12.56 6.39
CA TYR A 146 -4.50 -12.72 6.02
C TYR A 146 -3.73 -11.40 6.17
N PHE A 147 -4.26 -10.30 5.65
CA PHE A 147 -3.64 -8.98 5.77
C PHE A 147 -3.47 -8.56 7.22
N ILE A 148 -4.51 -8.71 8.05
CA ILE A 148 -4.46 -8.37 9.47
C ILE A 148 -3.40 -9.20 10.19
N GLU A 149 -3.35 -10.51 9.96
CA GLU A 149 -2.37 -11.40 10.59
C GLU A 149 -0.93 -10.97 10.23
N ARG A 150 -0.65 -10.71 8.95
CA ARG A 150 0.66 -10.24 8.50
C ARG A 150 1.00 -8.86 9.08
N MET A 151 0.06 -7.93 9.05
CA MET A 151 0.26 -6.58 9.58
C MET A 151 0.47 -6.57 11.09
N GLN A 152 -0.23 -7.41 11.86
CA GLN A 152 -0.01 -7.57 13.29
C GLN A 152 1.38 -8.14 13.58
N TYR A 153 1.85 -9.09 12.78
CA TYR A 153 3.22 -9.57 12.86
C TYR A 153 4.22 -8.43 12.64
N PHE A 154 4.09 -7.64 11.58
CA PHE A 154 4.98 -6.51 11.33
C PHE A 154 4.91 -5.46 12.45
N ALA A 155 3.74 -5.13 12.95
CA ALA A 155 3.57 -4.20 14.05
C ALA A 155 4.26 -4.67 15.35
N SER A 156 4.43 -5.97 15.55
CA SER A 156 5.15 -6.53 16.69
C SER A 156 6.66 -6.31 16.62
N LEU A 157 7.20 -5.94 15.46
CA LEU A 157 8.64 -5.80 15.23
C LEU A 157 9.19 -4.41 15.58
N GLY A 158 8.36 -3.41 15.76
CA GLY A 158 8.83 -2.06 16.06
C GLY A 158 7.72 -1.01 16.12
N ASN A 159 8.10 0.21 16.48
CA ASN A 159 7.19 1.35 16.66
C ASN A 159 7.18 2.33 15.47
N ASN A 160 8.01 2.07 14.49
CA ASN A 160 8.12 2.86 13.26
C ASN A 160 8.67 2.01 12.11
N LEU A 161 8.60 2.56 10.90
CA LEU A 161 9.03 1.86 9.70
C LEU A 161 10.50 1.39 9.78
N ALA A 162 11.40 2.23 10.28
CA ALA A 162 12.83 1.90 10.34
C ALA A 162 13.11 0.70 11.26
N GLU A 163 12.48 0.66 12.44
CA GLU A 163 12.61 -0.48 13.37
C GLU A 163 12.01 -1.76 12.78
N ILE A 164 10.83 -1.69 12.18
CA ILE A 164 10.16 -2.83 11.57
C ILE A 164 11.00 -3.40 10.43
N LEU A 165 11.52 -2.56 9.55
CA LEU A 165 12.40 -2.97 8.46
C LEU A 165 13.69 -3.62 8.97
N HIS A 166 14.31 -3.02 9.97
CA HIS A 166 15.54 -3.55 10.57
C HIS A 166 15.32 -4.94 11.18
N ASN A 167 14.20 -5.13 11.89
CA ASN A 167 13.92 -6.39 12.56
C ASN A 167 13.35 -7.47 11.62
N HIS A 168 12.73 -7.08 10.51
CA HIS A 168 12.20 -8.03 9.53
C HIS A 168 13.26 -8.52 8.54
N PHE A 169 14.16 -7.63 8.08
CA PHE A 169 15.20 -8.01 7.14
C PHE A 169 16.54 -8.18 7.86
N PRO A 170 17.21 -9.37 7.71
CA PRO A 170 18.59 -9.54 8.18
C PRO A 170 19.50 -8.46 7.57
N GLU A 171 20.50 -7.99 8.33
CA GLU A 171 21.40 -6.90 7.94
C GLU A 171 22.03 -7.07 6.55
N GLU A 172 22.42 -8.29 6.19
CA GLU A 172 22.99 -8.61 4.88
C GLU A 172 22.03 -8.36 3.71
N LYS A 173 20.71 -8.48 3.94
CA LYS A 173 19.67 -8.22 2.93
C LYS A 173 19.20 -6.77 2.95
N PHE A 174 19.31 -6.11 4.07
CA PHE A 174 18.89 -4.72 4.23
C PHE A 174 19.73 -3.76 3.36
N HIS A 175 21.04 -3.98 3.27
CA HIS A 175 21.93 -3.18 2.44
C HIS A 175 21.68 -3.29 0.93
N MET A 176 20.96 -4.33 0.49
CA MET A 176 20.62 -4.54 -0.92
C MET A 176 19.30 -3.90 -1.33
N LYS A 177 18.52 -3.36 -0.39
CA LYS A 177 17.20 -2.80 -0.65
C LYS A 177 17.26 -1.28 -0.61
N THR A 178 16.93 -0.66 -1.73
CA THR A 178 16.86 0.80 -1.83
C THR A 178 15.45 1.26 -1.49
N TRP A 179 15.29 1.81 -0.30
CA TRP A 179 14.04 2.45 0.10
C TRP A 179 14.08 3.89 -0.39
N VAL A 180 13.40 4.13 -1.48
CA VAL A 180 13.39 5.45 -2.11
C VAL A 180 12.11 6.17 -1.73
N ARG A 181 12.24 7.19 -0.90
CA ARG A 181 11.18 8.16 -0.68
C ARG A 181 11.32 9.24 -1.75
N HIS A 182 10.52 9.17 -2.79
CA HIS A 182 10.37 10.24 -3.76
C HIS A 182 9.03 10.92 -3.52
N GLU A 183 9.09 12.13 -3.00
CA GLU A 183 7.94 13.01 -3.06
C GLU A 183 7.87 13.52 -4.50
N VAL A 184 6.84 13.10 -5.21
CA VAL A 184 6.55 13.59 -6.56
C VAL A 184 5.69 14.83 -6.40
N PHE A 185 6.36 15.97 -6.31
CA PHE A 185 5.73 17.27 -6.25
C PHE A 185 5.62 17.89 -7.64
#